data_5270d64755bc092d6c9bfaaf314df17a
#
_entry.id   5270d64755bc092d6c9bfaaf314df17a
#
_cell.length_a   1.000
_cell.length_b   1.000
_cell.length_c   1.000
_cell.angle_alpha   90.00
_cell.angle_beta   90.00
_cell.angle_gamma   90.00
#
_symmetry.space_group_name_H-M   'P 1'
#
loop_
_entity.id
_entity.type
_entity.pdbx_description
1 polymer ?
#
loop_
_entity_poly.entity_id
_entity_poly.type
_entity_poly.pdbx_seq_one_letter_code
_entity_poly.pdbx_strand_id
1 'polypeptide(L)'
;MRKLSSLIICLLCPLAMMAQKVTSPNGKLSIETKGQQLFIDYGQQKVLELTDFPFGDASASFNWSFVRNIKEDYQMLTGKRLHCTNEANEYQTALSKHVRLVLRLYNDGVAFRYEYTDIPDGNLPPEHAYVIPEGTKRWMQQWCDSYEGFFPLDTTYRVMPVPSYSGTFKSAEGWNIRWGYPALIEPQEGVFALITEANIEKGQSASCLYNDGEKFRVTPDESLNSKLLTLNFKKSPWRVIIIGSLKDVVQSTLVTDVSDPCKIKDTSWIHPGVVSWIYWAYNHGSNDYDIIKKYVDMAVTLHLPYVLIDAEWDMMKDGKTIEDAVNYAKSKGIKPLIWYNSSVGWVDGAPTPKYRLNKPEYREKEFAWCEQIGVAGVKIDFFSGDNQKNMDYCIDLLESAARHHLLVNFHGATIPRGWQRTYPNLMSTEGVYGAEWYNNVPTFTDKAACHNATLPFTRNVIGPMDYTPCTFSDSQHPHITTNAHELALTILYESGLQHLADKPESYLAQPTEVQQFLSHLPSVWDETRFIDGYPGRFVIMARRCGNRWYVAGINGLDTPQDLSVPLDFIGKKQSVSTFEDSENAPWNIQTRKEVPQEIHFQPRGGFVWVIE
;
A
#
# COMPACT_ATOMS: atom_id res chain seq x y z
N MET A 1 45.79 -38.37 -66.00
CA MET A 1 45.08 -37.09 -65.59
C MET A 1 43.97 -37.47 -64.65
N ARG A 2 44.22 -37.36 -63.35
CA ARG A 2 43.24 -37.64 -62.30
C ARG A 2 42.65 -36.27 -61.83
N LYS A 3 41.34 -36.10 -61.97
CA LYS A 3 40.61 -34.95 -61.45
C LYS A 3 40.36 -35.14 -59.96
N LEU A 4 40.93 -34.26 -59.14
CA LEU A 4 40.57 -34.11 -57.71
C LEU A 4 39.30 -33.27 -57.65
N SER A 5 38.22 -33.83 -57.11
CA SER A 5 37.00 -33.12 -56.77
C SER A 5 37.11 -32.75 -55.32
N SER A 6 37.28 -31.44 -55.04
CA SER A 6 37.26 -30.89 -53.68
C SER A 6 35.82 -30.80 -53.20
N LEU A 7 35.49 -31.58 -52.15
CA LEU A 7 34.21 -31.54 -51.43
C LEU A 7 34.31 -30.43 -50.39
N ILE A 8 33.64 -29.30 -50.61
CA ILE A 8 33.46 -28.23 -49.60
C ILE A 8 32.35 -28.69 -48.64
N ILE A 9 32.73 -29.15 -47.46
CA ILE A 9 31.81 -29.38 -46.35
C ILE A 9 31.53 -28.01 -45.68
N CYS A 10 30.37 -27.43 -46.01
CA CYS A 10 29.83 -26.31 -45.21
C CYS A 10 29.43 -26.83 -43.84
N LEU A 11 30.25 -26.60 -42.84
CA LEU A 11 29.87 -26.73 -41.43
C LEU A 11 28.82 -25.62 -41.11
N LEU A 12 27.56 -26.02 -41.20
CA LEU A 12 26.48 -25.28 -40.54
C LEU A 12 26.66 -25.46 -39.03
N CYS A 13 27.42 -24.53 -38.40
CA CYS A 13 27.36 -24.38 -36.95
C CYS A 13 25.94 -23.91 -36.61
N PRO A 14 25.15 -24.65 -35.83
CA PRO A 14 23.95 -24.06 -35.25
C PRO A 14 24.42 -22.94 -34.33
N LEU A 15 24.07 -21.69 -34.65
CA LEU A 15 24.12 -20.61 -33.68
C LEU A 15 23.21 -21.04 -32.53
N ALA A 16 23.79 -21.65 -31.52
CA ALA A 16 23.11 -21.76 -30.22
C ALA A 16 22.77 -20.32 -29.80
N MET A 17 21.49 -19.96 -29.79
CA MET A 17 21.02 -18.75 -29.18
C MET A 17 21.50 -18.81 -27.73
N MET A 18 22.62 -18.13 -27.44
CA MET A 18 23.08 -18.01 -26.06
C MET A 18 22.00 -17.26 -25.29
N ALA A 19 21.51 -17.88 -24.21
CA ALA A 19 20.61 -17.24 -23.27
C ALA A 19 21.28 -15.94 -22.79
N GLN A 20 20.64 -14.82 -23.06
CA GLN A 20 21.16 -13.54 -22.62
C GLN A 20 20.77 -13.33 -21.16
N LYS A 21 21.77 -13.11 -20.30
CA LYS A 21 21.59 -12.87 -18.88
C LYS A 21 21.92 -11.42 -18.53
N VAL A 22 21.01 -10.74 -17.81
CA VAL A 22 21.20 -9.40 -17.26
C VAL A 22 21.04 -9.43 -15.74
N THR A 23 21.72 -8.55 -15.01
CA THR A 23 21.84 -8.64 -13.54
C THR A 23 21.60 -7.31 -12.83
N SER A 24 21.20 -7.40 -11.57
CA SER A 24 21.15 -6.28 -10.62
C SER A 24 22.56 -5.76 -10.28
N PRO A 25 22.70 -4.56 -9.67
CA PRO A 25 24.00 -4.01 -9.29
C PRO A 25 24.83 -4.94 -8.39
N ASN A 26 24.19 -5.64 -7.42
CA ASN A 26 24.86 -6.58 -6.52
C ASN A 26 24.97 -8.01 -7.09
N GLY A 27 24.42 -8.27 -8.28
CA GLY A 27 24.44 -9.57 -8.95
C GLY A 27 23.53 -10.65 -8.35
N LYS A 28 22.76 -10.37 -7.32
CA LYS A 28 21.86 -11.36 -6.68
C LYS A 28 20.63 -11.66 -7.52
N LEU A 29 20.03 -10.64 -8.14
CA LEU A 29 18.93 -10.80 -9.06
C LEU A 29 19.45 -10.87 -10.49
N SER A 30 18.90 -11.77 -11.26
CA SER A 30 19.20 -11.88 -12.68
C SER A 30 17.95 -12.25 -13.47
N ILE A 31 17.96 -11.82 -14.73
CA ILE A 31 16.97 -12.24 -15.70
C ILE A 31 17.68 -13.05 -16.78
N GLU A 32 17.15 -14.24 -17.03
CA GLU A 32 17.52 -15.08 -18.16
C GLU A 32 16.34 -15.14 -19.13
N THR A 33 16.61 -15.06 -20.42
CA THR A 33 15.57 -15.12 -21.44
C THR A 33 15.79 -16.31 -22.35
N LYS A 34 14.70 -17.03 -22.68
CA LYS A 34 14.71 -18.19 -23.55
C LYS A 34 13.55 -18.09 -24.55
N GLY A 35 13.86 -17.75 -25.78
CA GLY A 35 12.85 -17.39 -26.77
C GLY A 35 12.05 -16.15 -26.30
N GLN A 36 10.75 -16.31 -26.17
CA GLN A 36 9.83 -15.26 -25.72
C GLN A 36 9.46 -15.35 -24.23
N GLN A 37 10.13 -16.22 -23.47
CA GLN A 37 9.95 -16.37 -22.03
C GLN A 37 11.05 -15.64 -21.27
N LEU A 38 10.68 -15.09 -20.12
CA LEU A 38 11.58 -14.40 -19.21
C LEU A 38 11.55 -15.10 -17.85
N PHE A 39 12.72 -15.39 -17.31
CA PHE A 39 12.90 -16.05 -16.02
C PHE A 39 13.62 -15.10 -15.08
N ILE A 40 13.09 -14.94 -13.87
CA ILE A 40 13.71 -14.14 -12.81
C ILE A 40 14.30 -15.11 -11.80
N ASP A 41 15.60 -14.94 -11.54
CA ASP A 41 16.34 -15.75 -10.57
C ASP A 41 16.82 -14.87 -9.42
N TYR A 42 16.78 -15.40 -8.20
CA TYR A 42 17.41 -14.85 -6.99
C TYR A 42 18.51 -15.80 -6.52
N GLY A 43 19.77 -15.37 -6.66
CA GLY A 43 20.92 -16.27 -6.50
C GLY A 43 20.90 -17.37 -7.56
N GLN A 44 20.72 -18.61 -7.12
CA GLN A 44 20.61 -19.77 -8.00
C GLN A 44 19.18 -20.34 -8.09
N GLN A 45 18.22 -19.69 -7.45
CA GLN A 45 16.84 -20.15 -7.38
C GLN A 45 15.96 -19.41 -8.39
N LYS A 46 15.23 -20.16 -9.20
CA LYS A 46 14.19 -19.60 -10.07
C LYS A 46 13.02 -19.12 -9.19
N VAL A 47 12.66 -17.84 -9.34
CA VAL A 47 11.62 -17.19 -8.55
C VAL A 47 10.31 -17.08 -9.34
N LEU A 48 10.39 -16.62 -10.58
CA LEU A 48 9.20 -16.35 -11.38
C LEU A 48 9.48 -16.50 -12.88
N GLU A 49 8.48 -16.95 -13.60
CA GLU A 49 8.45 -17.00 -15.04
C GLU A 49 7.39 -16.04 -15.57
N LEU A 50 7.72 -15.28 -16.62
CA LEU A 50 6.82 -14.40 -17.35
C LEU A 50 6.73 -14.85 -18.81
N THR A 51 5.50 -14.88 -19.32
CA THR A 51 5.18 -15.35 -20.69
C THR A 51 4.25 -14.36 -21.40
N ASP A 52 3.91 -14.69 -22.64
CA ASP A 52 2.88 -14.00 -23.42
C ASP A 52 3.20 -12.51 -23.68
N PHE A 53 4.50 -12.14 -23.76
CA PHE A 53 4.91 -10.80 -24.14
C PHE A 53 4.45 -10.46 -25.56
N PRO A 54 4.10 -9.19 -25.85
CA PRO A 54 3.56 -8.77 -27.14
C PRO A 54 4.65 -8.67 -28.23
N PHE A 55 5.29 -9.77 -28.56
CA PHE A 55 6.22 -9.84 -29.68
C PHE A 55 5.48 -9.71 -31.02
N GLY A 56 6.09 -8.99 -31.95
CA GLY A 56 5.51 -8.80 -33.28
C GLY A 56 5.65 -10.00 -34.20
N ASP A 57 6.53 -10.96 -33.89
CA ASP A 57 6.85 -12.13 -34.66
C ASP A 57 7.13 -13.32 -33.74
N ALA A 58 6.66 -14.54 -34.13
CA ALA A 58 6.88 -15.76 -33.36
C ALA A 58 8.36 -16.20 -33.29
N SER A 59 9.19 -15.77 -34.22
CA SER A 59 10.64 -16.02 -34.23
C SER A 59 11.43 -14.97 -33.41
N ALA A 60 10.80 -13.87 -32.99
CA ALA A 60 11.45 -12.83 -32.20
C ALA A 60 11.80 -13.33 -30.80
N SER A 61 12.85 -12.78 -30.23
CA SER A 61 13.33 -13.07 -28.89
C SER A 61 13.84 -11.80 -28.22
N PHE A 62 14.01 -11.86 -26.92
CA PHE A 62 14.64 -10.76 -26.18
C PHE A 62 16.09 -10.54 -26.68
N ASN A 63 16.44 -9.28 -26.87
CA ASN A 63 17.79 -8.83 -27.19
C ASN A 63 18.11 -7.60 -26.33
N TRP A 64 18.58 -7.86 -25.11
CA TRP A 64 18.82 -6.82 -24.13
C TRP A 64 20.03 -5.96 -24.50
N SER A 65 19.85 -4.67 -24.46
CA SER A 65 20.94 -3.68 -24.46
C SER A 65 20.96 -2.93 -23.13
N PHE A 66 22.15 -2.81 -22.55
CA PHE A 66 22.37 -1.99 -21.35
C PHE A 66 22.16 -0.52 -21.70
N VAL A 67 21.45 0.21 -20.86
CA VAL A 67 21.19 1.64 -21.05
C VAL A 67 22.05 2.48 -20.09
N ARG A 68 21.93 2.22 -18.78
CA ARG A 68 22.65 2.98 -17.76
C ARG A 68 22.56 2.32 -16.38
N ASN A 69 23.45 2.77 -15.47
CA ASN A 69 23.25 2.60 -14.04
C ASN A 69 22.40 3.78 -13.52
N ILE A 70 21.45 3.49 -12.67
CA ILE A 70 20.68 4.48 -11.93
C ILE A 70 21.29 4.57 -10.53
N LYS A 71 21.57 5.79 -10.08
CA LYS A 71 21.93 6.12 -8.69
C LYS A 71 21.27 7.43 -8.35
N GLU A 72 20.34 7.40 -7.41
CA GLU A 72 19.58 8.56 -6.98
C GLU A 72 19.36 8.46 -5.48
N ASP A 73 19.69 9.50 -4.75
CA ASP A 73 19.27 9.69 -3.36
C ASP A 73 18.13 10.69 -3.35
N TYR A 74 17.04 10.35 -2.66
CA TYR A 74 15.90 11.24 -2.54
C TYR A 74 15.29 11.21 -1.15
N GLN A 75 14.56 12.27 -0.82
CA GLN A 75 13.90 12.41 0.46
C GLN A 75 12.39 12.32 0.30
N MET A 76 11.78 11.51 1.17
CA MET A 76 10.34 11.42 1.34
C MET A 76 9.90 12.31 2.50
N LEU A 77 8.63 12.75 2.50
CA LEU A 77 8.01 13.45 3.64
C LEU A 77 7.33 12.48 4.60
N THR A 78 6.96 11.30 4.09
CA THR A 78 6.33 10.20 4.84
C THR A 78 6.91 8.88 4.37
N GLY A 79 6.57 7.78 5.02
CA GLY A 79 6.95 6.45 4.58
C GLY A 79 7.77 5.66 5.60
N LYS A 80 8.19 4.48 5.19
CA LYS A 80 9.01 3.55 5.98
C LYS A 80 10.39 4.11 6.34
N ARG A 81 10.89 5.02 5.52
CA ARG A 81 12.13 5.78 5.72
C ARG A 81 12.07 7.10 4.96
N LEU A 82 12.66 8.13 5.54
CA LEU A 82 12.68 9.46 4.91
C LEU A 82 13.79 9.58 3.86
N HIS A 83 14.95 8.94 4.08
CA HIS A 83 16.05 8.91 3.09
C HIS A 83 16.01 7.60 2.33
N CYS A 84 15.82 7.69 1.02
CA CYS A 84 15.76 6.57 0.11
C CYS A 84 16.90 6.62 -0.90
N THR A 85 17.45 5.45 -1.21
CA THR A 85 18.48 5.27 -2.25
C THR A 85 17.92 4.40 -3.35
N ASN A 86 17.86 4.92 -4.55
CA ASN A 86 17.43 4.24 -5.76
C ASN A 86 18.68 3.79 -6.55
N GLU A 87 18.94 2.49 -6.58
CA GLU A 87 20.07 1.91 -7.30
C GLU A 87 19.63 0.75 -8.20
N ALA A 88 19.83 0.89 -9.53
CA ALA A 88 19.43 -0.12 -10.51
C ALA A 88 20.33 -0.14 -11.74
N ASN A 89 20.30 -1.26 -12.45
CA ASN A 89 20.78 -1.38 -13.84
C ASN A 89 19.57 -1.31 -14.78
N GLU A 90 19.58 -0.40 -15.73
CA GLU A 90 18.52 -0.24 -16.72
C GLU A 90 18.94 -0.87 -18.07
N TYR A 91 18.04 -1.66 -18.60
CA TYR A 91 18.16 -2.36 -19.90
C TYR A 91 16.94 -2.07 -20.76
N GLN A 92 17.07 -2.30 -22.05
CA GLN A 92 15.93 -2.23 -22.98
C GLN A 92 16.02 -3.30 -24.06
N THR A 93 14.86 -3.67 -24.60
CA THR A 93 14.74 -4.56 -25.76
C THR A 93 13.53 -4.17 -26.60
N ALA A 94 13.60 -4.36 -27.92
CA ALA A 94 12.44 -4.21 -28.78
C ALA A 94 11.67 -5.53 -28.83
N LEU A 95 10.37 -5.48 -28.57
CA LEU A 95 9.46 -6.63 -28.73
C LEU A 95 8.86 -6.64 -30.15
N SER A 96 8.63 -5.45 -30.71
CA SER A 96 8.19 -5.24 -32.08
C SER A 96 8.65 -3.86 -32.58
N LYS A 97 8.32 -3.52 -33.82
CA LYS A 97 8.58 -2.17 -34.35
C LYS A 97 7.84 -1.06 -33.59
N HIS A 98 6.79 -1.42 -32.85
CA HIS A 98 5.92 -0.47 -32.12
C HIS A 98 6.03 -0.57 -30.59
N VAL A 99 6.67 -1.63 -30.06
CA VAL A 99 6.71 -1.90 -28.63
C VAL A 99 8.14 -2.15 -28.18
N ARG A 100 8.59 -1.35 -27.22
CA ARG A 100 9.85 -1.52 -26.51
C ARG A 100 9.57 -1.86 -25.06
N LEU A 101 10.34 -2.76 -24.48
CA LEU A 101 10.34 -3.06 -23.06
C LEU A 101 11.55 -2.39 -22.40
N VAL A 102 11.32 -1.58 -21.37
CA VAL A 102 12.34 -0.99 -20.50
C VAL A 102 12.34 -1.77 -19.20
N LEU A 103 13.50 -2.24 -18.78
CA LEU A 103 13.70 -3.09 -17.62
C LEU A 103 14.68 -2.44 -16.66
N ARG A 104 14.35 -2.40 -15.36
CA ARG A 104 15.25 -2.02 -14.27
C ARG A 104 15.43 -3.18 -13.31
N LEU A 105 16.66 -3.54 -13.05
CA LEU A 105 17.03 -4.55 -12.05
C LEU A 105 17.62 -3.85 -10.84
N TYR A 106 16.91 -3.96 -9.72
CA TYR A 106 17.27 -3.45 -8.40
C TYR A 106 17.89 -4.57 -7.56
N ASN A 107 18.45 -4.24 -6.41
CA ASN A 107 19.01 -5.23 -5.50
C ASN A 107 17.93 -6.05 -4.75
N ASP A 108 16.72 -5.51 -4.69
CA ASP A 108 15.54 -6.08 -4.00
C ASP A 108 14.35 -6.30 -4.93
N GLY A 109 14.54 -6.22 -6.26
CA GLY A 109 13.43 -6.48 -7.17
C GLY A 109 13.68 -6.10 -8.62
N VAL A 110 12.61 -6.20 -9.39
CA VAL A 110 12.56 -5.95 -10.83
C VAL A 110 11.42 -5.01 -11.12
N ALA A 111 11.66 -4.02 -11.97
CA ALA A 111 10.60 -3.21 -12.54
C ALA A 111 10.75 -3.12 -14.06
N PHE A 112 9.63 -3.19 -14.77
CA PHE A 112 9.65 -2.99 -16.22
C PHE A 112 8.36 -2.31 -16.69
N ARG A 113 8.46 -1.67 -17.86
CA ARG A 113 7.32 -1.04 -18.51
C ARG A 113 7.42 -1.16 -20.01
N TYR A 114 6.28 -1.08 -20.65
CA TYR A 114 6.18 -1.00 -22.11
C TYR A 114 6.23 0.47 -22.54
N GLU A 115 6.93 0.73 -23.63
CA GLU A 115 6.92 2.01 -24.33
C GLU A 115 6.41 1.78 -25.75
N TYR A 116 5.47 2.61 -26.18
CA TYR A 116 4.73 2.44 -27.42
C TYR A 116 5.06 3.55 -28.42
N THR A 117 5.18 3.20 -29.68
CA THR A 117 5.42 4.13 -30.79
C THR A 117 4.49 3.79 -31.95
N ASP A 118 3.75 4.76 -32.44
CA ASP A 118 2.91 4.63 -33.63
C ASP A 118 2.02 3.37 -33.65
N ILE A 119 1.29 3.13 -32.54
CA ILE A 119 0.38 1.99 -32.42
C ILE A 119 -0.76 2.16 -33.43
N PRO A 120 -0.91 1.22 -34.39
CA PRO A 120 -2.01 1.26 -35.34
C PRO A 120 -3.35 1.14 -34.61
N ASP A 121 -4.34 1.90 -35.05
CA ASP A 121 -5.74 1.86 -34.58
C ASP A 121 -5.93 2.11 -33.07
N GLY A 122 -4.86 2.51 -32.36
CA GLY A 122 -4.90 2.84 -30.96
C GLY A 122 -5.16 1.68 -30.00
N ASN A 123 -5.14 0.45 -30.49
CA ASN A 123 -5.29 -0.73 -29.65
C ASN A 123 -3.92 -1.16 -29.07
N LEU A 124 -3.77 -0.98 -27.75
CA LEU A 124 -2.60 -1.49 -27.07
C LEU A 124 -2.57 -3.03 -27.12
N PRO A 125 -1.43 -3.63 -27.37
CA PRO A 125 -1.32 -5.08 -27.31
C PRO A 125 -1.52 -5.57 -25.87
N PRO A 126 -2.00 -6.82 -25.68
CA PRO A 126 -2.11 -7.41 -24.35
C PRO A 126 -0.74 -7.46 -23.68
N GLU A 127 -0.71 -7.27 -22.37
CA GLU A 127 0.52 -7.42 -21.60
C GLU A 127 0.81 -8.89 -21.28
N HIS A 128 1.96 -9.13 -20.68
CA HIS A 128 2.46 -10.45 -20.26
C HIS A 128 1.56 -11.13 -19.20
N ALA A 129 1.86 -12.39 -18.94
CA ALA A 129 1.34 -13.15 -17.82
C ALA A 129 2.48 -13.61 -16.89
N TYR A 130 2.23 -13.57 -15.59
CA TYR A 130 3.02 -14.26 -14.58
C TYR A 130 2.61 -15.72 -14.51
N VAL A 131 3.56 -16.64 -14.44
CA VAL A 131 3.28 -18.06 -14.23
C VAL A 131 3.47 -18.36 -12.74
N ILE A 132 2.38 -18.65 -12.05
CA ILE A 132 2.37 -19.02 -10.63
C ILE A 132 1.84 -20.45 -10.55
N PRO A 133 2.72 -21.46 -10.41
CA PRO A 133 2.29 -22.86 -10.36
C PRO A 133 1.31 -23.13 -9.23
N GLU A 134 0.37 -24.03 -9.46
CA GLU A 134 -0.50 -24.54 -8.39
C GLU A 134 0.36 -25.19 -7.30
N GLY A 135 -0.01 -24.95 -6.03
CA GLY A 135 0.82 -25.36 -4.88
C GLY A 135 1.80 -24.28 -4.40
N THR A 136 2.07 -23.23 -5.19
CA THR A 136 2.80 -22.05 -4.69
C THR A 136 1.99 -21.36 -3.61
N LYS A 137 2.57 -21.19 -2.42
CA LYS A 137 1.93 -20.40 -1.35
C LYS A 137 1.76 -18.97 -1.81
N ARG A 138 0.58 -18.39 -1.59
CA ARG A 138 0.24 -17.04 -2.00
C ARG A 138 -0.71 -16.37 -1.04
N TRP A 139 -0.58 -15.06 -0.91
CA TRP A 139 -1.46 -14.16 -0.18
C TRP A 139 -1.96 -13.12 -1.18
N MET A 140 -3.13 -13.34 -1.72
CA MET A 140 -3.74 -12.51 -2.74
C MET A 140 -5.18 -12.21 -2.36
N GLN A 141 -5.59 -10.95 -2.49
CA GLN A 141 -6.99 -10.61 -2.34
C GLN A 141 -7.73 -10.74 -3.67
N GLN A 142 -9.00 -11.15 -3.60
CA GLN A 142 -9.88 -11.05 -4.76
C GLN A 142 -10.10 -9.57 -5.08
N TRP A 143 -10.11 -9.23 -6.36
CA TRP A 143 -10.23 -7.82 -6.76
C TRP A 143 -11.60 -7.25 -6.36
N CYS A 144 -11.59 -6.09 -5.77
CA CYS A 144 -12.73 -5.20 -5.59
C CYS A 144 -12.27 -3.75 -5.82
N ASP A 145 -13.20 -2.87 -6.13
CA ASP A 145 -12.91 -1.48 -6.52
C ASP A 145 -12.34 -0.60 -5.40
N SER A 146 -12.54 -0.99 -4.15
CA SER A 146 -12.02 -0.31 -2.95
C SER A 146 -10.83 -1.02 -2.29
N TYR A 147 -10.43 -2.20 -2.80
CA TYR A 147 -9.37 -3.03 -2.19
C TYR A 147 -9.64 -3.45 -0.73
N GLU A 148 -10.88 -3.41 -0.29
CA GLU A 148 -11.31 -3.85 1.05
C GLU A 148 -11.57 -5.36 1.06
N GLY A 149 -10.50 -6.13 1.15
CA GLY A 149 -10.53 -7.59 1.13
C GLY A 149 -9.44 -8.22 1.97
N PHE A 150 -9.63 -9.50 2.32
CA PHE A 150 -8.62 -10.29 3.01
C PHE A 150 -7.54 -10.80 2.05
N PHE A 151 -6.36 -11.09 2.61
CA PHE A 151 -5.25 -11.78 1.95
C PHE A 151 -5.05 -13.16 2.60
N PRO A 152 -5.93 -14.13 2.35
CA PRO A 152 -5.78 -15.46 2.93
C PRO A 152 -4.58 -16.20 2.35
N LEU A 153 -3.92 -17.02 3.17
CA LEU A 153 -2.96 -17.99 2.64
C LEU A 153 -3.69 -19.03 1.79
N ASP A 154 -3.28 -19.17 0.55
CA ASP A 154 -3.76 -20.18 -0.36
C ASP A 154 -2.60 -20.80 -1.15
N THR A 155 -2.78 -22.02 -1.63
CA THR A 155 -1.85 -22.73 -2.53
C THR A 155 -2.51 -23.15 -3.83
N THR A 156 -3.79 -22.80 -4.01
CA THR A 156 -4.56 -23.01 -5.24
C THR A 156 -5.14 -21.72 -5.77
N TYR A 157 -5.32 -21.60 -7.09
CA TYR A 157 -6.04 -20.50 -7.72
C TYR A 157 -7.55 -20.77 -7.83
N ARG A 158 -8.01 -21.95 -7.40
CA ARG A 158 -9.42 -22.37 -7.46
C ARG A 158 -10.15 -22.00 -6.17
N VAL A 159 -10.37 -20.72 -5.94
CA VAL A 159 -11.10 -20.22 -4.78
C VAL A 159 -12.47 -19.71 -5.16
N MET A 160 -13.41 -19.86 -4.24
CA MET A 160 -14.79 -19.38 -4.45
C MET A 160 -14.81 -17.85 -4.54
N PRO A 161 -15.62 -17.26 -5.44
CA PRO A 161 -15.79 -15.81 -5.53
C PRO A 161 -16.43 -15.25 -4.26
N VAL A 162 -15.88 -14.14 -3.77
CA VAL A 162 -16.48 -13.33 -2.71
C VAL A 162 -17.23 -12.18 -3.37
N PRO A 163 -18.51 -11.92 -3.01
CA PRO A 163 -19.24 -10.76 -3.48
C PRO A 163 -18.50 -9.46 -3.14
N SER A 164 -18.44 -8.54 -4.10
CA SER A 164 -17.86 -7.22 -3.94
C SER A 164 -18.76 -6.15 -4.59
N TYR A 165 -18.48 -4.87 -4.34
CA TYR A 165 -19.20 -3.76 -4.98
C TYR A 165 -19.09 -3.77 -6.50
N SER A 166 -17.98 -4.25 -7.05
CA SER A 166 -17.77 -4.42 -8.50
C SER A 166 -18.32 -5.73 -9.06
N GLY A 167 -18.95 -6.57 -8.23
CA GLY A 167 -19.47 -7.86 -8.62
C GLY A 167 -18.49 -9.02 -8.39
N THR A 168 -18.79 -10.17 -8.98
CA THR A 168 -17.97 -11.37 -8.89
C THR A 168 -17.44 -11.76 -10.26
N PHE A 169 -16.15 -12.09 -10.33
CA PHE A 169 -15.44 -12.52 -11.54
C PHE A 169 -15.10 -13.99 -11.43
N LYS A 170 -15.70 -14.83 -12.26
CA LYS A 170 -15.57 -16.29 -12.16
C LYS A 170 -15.36 -16.95 -13.53
N SER A 171 -14.62 -18.07 -13.50
CA SER A 171 -14.47 -18.97 -14.65
C SER A 171 -15.80 -19.68 -14.97
N ALA A 172 -15.82 -20.45 -16.08
CA ALA A 172 -16.94 -21.30 -16.44
C ALA A 172 -17.28 -22.33 -15.35
N GLU A 173 -16.28 -22.81 -14.62
CA GLU A 173 -16.41 -23.75 -13.49
C GLU A 173 -16.80 -23.06 -12.17
N GLY A 174 -16.89 -21.72 -12.15
CA GLY A 174 -17.35 -20.95 -11.00
C GLY A 174 -16.28 -20.47 -10.03
N TRP A 175 -14.97 -20.59 -10.35
CA TRP A 175 -13.87 -20.10 -9.51
C TRP A 175 -13.60 -18.62 -9.74
N ASN A 176 -13.10 -17.91 -8.69
CA ASN A 176 -12.64 -16.54 -8.87
C ASN A 176 -11.45 -16.50 -9.84
N ILE A 177 -11.46 -15.53 -10.76
CA ILE A 177 -10.41 -15.35 -11.78
C ILE A 177 -9.78 -13.95 -11.74
N ARG A 178 -10.20 -13.05 -10.85
CA ARG A 178 -9.69 -11.68 -10.80
C ARG A 178 -9.10 -11.34 -9.43
N TRP A 179 -7.86 -10.84 -9.44
CA TRP A 179 -7.06 -10.60 -8.26
C TRP A 179 -6.54 -9.16 -8.23
N GLY A 180 -6.62 -8.54 -7.05
CA GLY A 180 -6.06 -7.20 -6.80
C GLY A 180 -4.59 -7.24 -6.42
N TYR A 181 -3.95 -6.08 -6.49
CA TYR A 181 -2.59 -5.88 -5.98
C TYR A 181 -2.60 -5.45 -4.50
N PRO A 182 -1.46 -5.65 -3.79
CA PRO A 182 -0.32 -6.47 -4.19
C PRO A 182 -0.62 -7.97 -4.08
N ALA A 183 0.11 -8.78 -4.86
CA ALA A 183 0.07 -10.23 -4.78
C ALA A 183 1.40 -10.75 -4.22
N LEU A 184 1.39 -11.29 -3.01
CA LEU A 184 2.57 -11.91 -2.39
C LEU A 184 2.55 -13.41 -2.66
N ILE A 185 3.69 -13.95 -3.11
CA ILE A 185 3.90 -15.39 -3.32
C ILE A 185 5.21 -15.84 -2.66
N GLU A 186 5.27 -17.11 -2.27
CA GLU A 186 6.49 -17.80 -1.82
C GLU A 186 6.82 -18.93 -2.80
N PRO A 187 7.51 -18.62 -3.91
CA PRO A 187 7.83 -19.62 -4.94
C PRO A 187 8.86 -20.63 -4.50
N GLN A 188 9.71 -20.29 -3.55
CA GLN A 188 10.68 -21.17 -2.90
C GLN A 188 10.67 -20.85 -1.41
N GLU A 189 10.97 -21.83 -0.58
CA GLU A 189 11.02 -21.64 0.88
C GLU A 189 11.94 -20.48 1.28
N GLY A 190 11.39 -19.48 1.97
CA GLY A 190 12.11 -18.30 2.42
C GLY A 190 12.43 -17.26 1.33
N VAL A 191 12.02 -17.48 0.08
CA VAL A 191 12.14 -16.51 -1.00
C VAL A 191 10.75 -16.07 -1.44
N PHE A 192 10.51 -14.79 -1.35
CA PHE A 192 9.21 -14.17 -1.63
C PHE A 192 9.28 -13.27 -2.87
N ALA A 193 8.16 -13.16 -3.56
CA ALA A 193 7.96 -12.17 -4.62
C ALA A 193 6.62 -11.45 -4.40
N LEU A 194 6.67 -10.12 -4.29
CA LEU A 194 5.47 -9.29 -4.18
C LEU A 194 5.28 -8.56 -5.51
N ILE A 195 4.20 -8.91 -6.19
CA ILE A 195 3.83 -8.38 -7.51
C ILE A 195 2.88 -7.21 -7.33
N THR A 196 3.20 -6.08 -7.95
CA THR A 196 2.38 -4.87 -7.96
C THR A 196 2.68 -4.00 -9.18
N GLU A 197 2.17 -2.77 -9.18
CA GLU A 197 2.45 -1.76 -10.18
C GLU A 197 2.71 -0.39 -9.54
N ALA A 198 3.32 0.53 -10.27
CA ALA A 198 3.65 1.86 -9.76
C ALA A 198 3.67 2.93 -10.87
N ASN A 199 3.64 4.20 -10.44
CA ASN A 199 3.75 5.38 -11.27
C ASN A 199 2.65 5.46 -12.34
N ILE A 200 1.41 5.43 -11.92
CA ILE A 200 0.26 5.71 -12.79
C ILE A 200 0.24 7.21 -13.10
N GLU A 201 0.24 7.54 -14.38
CA GLU A 201 0.16 8.91 -14.89
C GLU A 201 -1.21 9.18 -15.53
N LYS A 202 -1.55 10.46 -15.75
CA LYS A 202 -2.77 10.83 -16.46
C LYS A 202 -2.83 10.17 -17.85
N GLY A 203 -4.00 9.67 -18.19
CA GLY A 203 -4.25 8.92 -19.41
C GLY A 203 -3.97 7.42 -19.28
N GLN A 204 -3.58 6.93 -18.10
CA GLN A 204 -3.34 5.52 -17.83
C GLN A 204 -4.43 4.94 -16.94
N SER A 205 -4.82 3.69 -17.18
CA SER A 205 -5.56 2.90 -16.22
C SER A 205 -4.60 2.09 -15.35
N ALA A 206 -5.02 1.76 -14.14
CA ALA A 206 -4.39 0.73 -13.36
C ALA A 206 -4.81 -0.65 -13.87
N SER A 207 -4.17 -1.71 -13.39
CA SER A 207 -4.42 -3.08 -13.79
C SER A 207 -4.72 -3.98 -12.61
N CYS A 208 -5.21 -5.18 -12.92
CA CYS A 208 -5.35 -6.29 -12.00
C CYS A 208 -4.87 -7.58 -12.69
N LEU A 209 -4.89 -8.68 -11.98
CA LEU A 209 -4.48 -9.98 -12.51
C LEU A 209 -5.71 -10.83 -12.83
N TYR A 210 -5.77 -11.34 -14.05
CA TYR A 210 -6.72 -12.40 -14.42
C TYR A 210 -5.98 -13.72 -14.59
N ASN A 211 -6.44 -14.78 -13.94
CA ASN A 211 -5.85 -16.09 -14.11
C ASN A 211 -6.64 -16.98 -15.05
N ASP A 212 -5.87 -17.67 -15.90
CA ASP A 212 -6.30 -18.82 -16.69
C ASP A 212 -5.35 -19.96 -16.32
N GLY A 213 -5.80 -20.83 -15.41
CA GLY A 213 -4.92 -21.79 -14.76
C GLY A 213 -3.78 -21.10 -14.01
N GLU A 214 -2.55 -21.51 -14.26
CA GLU A 214 -1.34 -20.97 -13.62
C GLU A 214 -0.88 -19.63 -14.18
N LYS A 215 -1.47 -19.14 -15.28
CA LYS A 215 -1.13 -17.87 -15.89
C LYS A 215 -1.99 -16.75 -15.31
N PHE A 216 -1.33 -15.77 -14.70
CA PHE A 216 -1.94 -14.56 -14.17
C PHE A 216 -1.60 -13.39 -15.09
N ARG A 217 -2.53 -13.04 -15.97
CA ARG A 217 -2.36 -11.99 -16.98
C ARG A 217 -2.62 -10.62 -16.41
N VAL A 218 -1.70 -9.70 -16.66
CA VAL A 218 -1.91 -8.28 -16.37
C VAL A 218 -2.96 -7.72 -17.31
N THR A 219 -4.04 -7.20 -16.75
CA THR A 219 -5.19 -6.71 -17.50
C THR A 219 -5.59 -5.33 -16.96
N PRO A 220 -5.66 -4.30 -17.82
CA PRO A 220 -6.20 -3.00 -17.43
C PRO A 220 -7.61 -3.11 -16.85
N ASP A 221 -7.96 -2.27 -15.88
CA ASP A 221 -9.32 -2.23 -15.33
C ASP A 221 -10.28 -1.58 -16.34
N GLU A 222 -11.10 -2.39 -16.97
CA GLU A 222 -12.11 -1.99 -17.95
C GLU A 222 -13.49 -1.80 -17.34
N SER A 223 -13.62 -1.73 -16.04
CA SER A 223 -14.89 -1.82 -15.30
C SER A 223 -15.93 -0.74 -15.66
N LEU A 224 -15.54 0.33 -16.39
CA LEU A 224 -16.46 1.33 -16.91
C LEU A 224 -16.01 1.85 -18.30
N ASN A 225 -16.56 1.26 -19.39
CA ASN A 225 -16.48 1.77 -20.75
C ASN A 225 -15.08 2.06 -21.33
N SER A 226 -14.34 1.04 -21.60
CA SER A 226 -13.00 1.01 -22.21
C SER A 226 -12.85 1.69 -23.59
N LYS A 227 -13.87 2.29 -24.14
CA LYS A 227 -13.78 3.05 -25.40
C LYS A 227 -13.05 4.38 -25.29
N LEU A 228 -12.53 4.72 -24.12
CA LEU A 228 -11.87 6.00 -23.82
C LEU A 228 -10.35 5.86 -23.56
N LEU A 229 -9.71 4.79 -24.00
CA LEU A 229 -8.26 4.77 -24.10
C LEU A 229 -7.86 5.85 -25.11
N THR A 230 -7.62 7.05 -24.61
CA THR A 230 -7.15 8.15 -25.45
C THR A 230 -5.72 7.84 -25.88
N LEU A 231 -5.50 7.86 -27.17
CA LEU A 231 -4.30 7.50 -27.92
C LEU A 231 -3.02 8.30 -27.62
N ASN A 232 -3.00 9.12 -26.59
CA ASN A 232 -1.81 9.86 -26.16
C ASN A 232 -0.88 9.06 -25.23
N PHE A 233 -1.21 7.81 -25.01
CA PHE A 233 -0.50 6.92 -24.12
C PHE A 233 0.78 6.38 -24.78
N LYS A 234 1.94 6.78 -24.29
CA LYS A 234 3.24 6.36 -24.85
C LYS A 234 3.98 5.31 -24.01
N LYS A 235 3.52 5.03 -22.81
CA LYS A 235 4.16 4.08 -21.89
C LYS A 235 3.16 3.49 -20.90
N SER A 236 3.37 2.24 -20.47
CA SER A 236 2.59 1.63 -19.40
C SER A 236 3.04 2.14 -18.02
N PRO A 237 2.23 1.97 -16.97
CA PRO A 237 2.76 1.98 -15.60
C PRO A 237 3.92 1.00 -15.44
N TRP A 238 4.75 1.17 -14.41
CA TRP A 238 5.76 0.18 -14.07
C TRP A 238 5.10 -1.06 -13.48
N ARG A 239 5.47 -2.22 -14.01
CA ARG A 239 5.20 -3.52 -13.40
C ARG A 239 6.33 -3.80 -12.44
N VAL A 240 6.00 -4.02 -11.17
CA VAL A 240 6.96 -4.08 -10.07
C VAL A 240 6.89 -5.45 -9.40
N ILE A 241 8.03 -6.07 -9.19
CA ILE A 241 8.17 -7.33 -8.47
C ILE A 241 9.27 -7.13 -7.42
N ILE A 242 8.90 -7.05 -6.15
CA ILE A 242 9.85 -6.98 -5.04
C ILE A 242 10.23 -8.42 -4.68
N ILE A 243 11.52 -8.74 -4.62
CA ILE A 243 12.01 -10.12 -4.50
C ILE A 243 13.09 -10.22 -3.44
N GLY A 244 12.98 -11.24 -2.59
CA GLY A 244 13.98 -11.59 -1.58
C GLY A 244 13.38 -12.29 -0.38
N SER A 245 14.04 -12.16 0.77
CA SER A 245 13.49 -12.56 2.07
C SER A 245 12.32 -11.65 2.47
N LEU A 246 11.55 -12.02 3.49
CA LEU A 246 10.51 -11.12 4.05
C LEU A 246 11.09 -9.78 4.50
N LYS A 247 12.33 -9.78 4.99
CA LYS A 247 13.05 -8.55 5.32
C LYS A 247 13.21 -7.65 4.08
N ASP A 248 13.64 -8.22 2.95
CA ASP A 248 13.82 -7.46 1.71
C ASP A 248 12.48 -6.92 1.22
N VAL A 249 11.40 -7.71 1.30
CA VAL A 249 10.03 -7.29 0.92
C VAL A 249 9.53 -6.15 1.80
N VAL A 250 9.54 -6.32 3.12
CA VAL A 250 9.00 -5.33 4.07
C VAL A 250 9.75 -4.01 4.01
N GLN A 251 11.07 -4.06 3.84
CA GLN A 251 11.93 -2.87 3.86
C GLN A 251 12.11 -2.20 2.48
N SER A 252 11.60 -2.80 1.40
CA SER A 252 11.72 -2.27 0.04
C SER A 252 11.04 -0.91 -0.11
N THR A 253 11.68 -0.04 -0.89
CA THR A 253 11.14 1.24 -1.36
C THR A 253 10.88 1.23 -2.88
N LEU A 254 10.93 0.07 -3.52
CA LEU A 254 10.92 -0.08 -4.97
C LEU A 254 9.73 0.62 -5.66
N VAL A 255 8.54 0.63 -5.02
CA VAL A 255 7.36 1.32 -5.54
C VAL A 255 7.59 2.83 -5.68
N THR A 256 8.26 3.44 -4.70
CA THR A 256 8.63 4.87 -4.77
C THR A 256 9.88 5.11 -5.62
N ASP A 257 10.84 4.18 -5.65
CA ASP A 257 12.06 4.30 -6.47
C ASP A 257 11.76 4.40 -7.97
N VAL A 258 10.74 3.72 -8.47
CA VAL A 258 10.32 3.79 -9.87
C VAL A 258 9.36 4.93 -10.18
N SER A 259 8.82 5.57 -9.15
CA SER A 259 7.84 6.65 -9.30
C SER A 259 8.50 7.99 -9.60
N ASP A 260 7.77 8.86 -10.29
CA ASP A 260 8.24 10.18 -10.62
C ASP A 260 8.62 11.00 -9.38
N PRO A 261 9.61 11.88 -9.46
CA PRO A 261 9.92 12.84 -8.41
C PRO A 261 8.73 13.72 -8.06
N CYS A 262 8.80 14.36 -6.89
CA CYS A 262 7.80 15.29 -6.41
C CYS A 262 7.47 16.38 -7.44
N LYS A 263 6.20 16.56 -7.75
CA LYS A 263 5.67 17.59 -8.67
C LYS A 263 5.20 18.86 -7.96
N ILE A 264 5.16 18.87 -6.63
CA ILE A 264 4.77 20.05 -5.83
C ILE A 264 6.00 20.88 -5.54
N LYS A 265 5.96 22.16 -5.90
CA LYS A 265 7.12 23.07 -5.76
C LYS A 265 7.43 23.46 -4.32
N ASP A 266 6.39 23.77 -3.55
CA ASP A 266 6.50 24.09 -2.13
C ASP A 266 5.78 23.02 -1.31
N THR A 267 6.55 22.27 -0.54
CA THR A 267 6.05 21.20 0.34
C THR A 267 6.12 21.57 1.82
N SER A 268 6.49 22.81 2.15
CA SER A 268 6.70 23.27 3.53
C SER A 268 5.43 23.25 4.39
N TRP A 269 4.26 23.26 3.77
CA TRP A 269 2.96 23.18 4.43
C TRP A 269 2.49 21.74 4.72
N ILE A 270 3.15 20.73 4.12
CA ILE A 270 2.79 19.32 4.25
C ILE A 270 3.39 18.78 5.56
N HIS A 271 2.53 18.50 6.52
CA HIS A 271 2.94 17.95 7.81
C HIS A 271 2.14 16.68 8.11
N PRO A 272 2.80 15.53 8.25
CA PRO A 272 2.15 14.31 8.72
C PRO A 272 1.75 14.41 10.19
N GLY A 273 0.80 13.58 10.60
CA GLY A 273 0.36 13.57 12.00
C GLY A 273 -0.71 12.55 12.33
N VAL A 274 -0.94 12.38 13.62
CA VAL A 274 -2.01 11.54 14.15
C VAL A 274 -3.31 12.33 14.18
N VAL A 275 -4.42 11.67 13.87
CA VAL A 275 -5.73 12.27 13.66
C VAL A 275 -6.74 11.70 14.65
N SER A 276 -7.47 12.56 15.35
CA SER A 276 -8.68 12.21 16.08
C SER A 276 -9.83 12.07 15.07
N TRP A 277 -10.49 10.91 15.01
CA TRP A 277 -11.47 10.62 13.95
C TRP A 277 -12.86 10.37 14.49
N ILE A 278 -13.85 11.13 13.96
CA ILE A 278 -15.23 11.16 14.44
C ILE A 278 -16.12 10.27 13.55
N TYR A 279 -16.02 8.99 13.64
CA TYR A 279 -16.95 8.12 12.91
C TYR A 279 -17.17 6.77 13.60
N TRP A 280 -16.13 6.02 13.87
CA TRP A 280 -16.21 4.62 14.26
C TRP A 280 -17.11 4.38 15.48
N ALA A 281 -16.95 5.15 16.54
CA ALA A 281 -17.69 4.99 17.80
C ALA A 281 -19.05 5.72 17.80
N TYR A 282 -19.17 6.77 17.03
CA TYR A 282 -20.38 7.57 16.89
C TYR A 282 -20.74 7.68 15.41
N ASN A 283 -21.37 6.65 14.87
CA ASN A 283 -21.84 6.66 13.49
C ASN A 283 -22.66 7.93 13.22
N HIS A 284 -22.31 8.71 12.18
CA HIS A 284 -22.86 10.02 11.87
C HIS A 284 -22.64 11.11 12.95
N GLY A 285 -21.65 10.95 13.84
CA GLY A 285 -21.34 11.93 14.90
C GLY A 285 -20.87 13.29 14.39
N SER A 286 -20.44 13.39 13.14
CA SER A 286 -19.94 14.63 12.53
C SER A 286 -21.05 15.66 12.21
N ASN A 287 -22.31 15.31 12.33
CA ASN A 287 -23.43 16.25 12.26
C ASN A 287 -23.84 16.81 13.64
N ASP A 288 -23.09 16.47 14.70
CA ASP A 288 -23.32 16.89 16.08
C ASP A 288 -22.13 17.70 16.60
N TYR A 289 -22.35 18.99 16.83
CA TYR A 289 -21.30 19.93 17.25
C TYR A 289 -20.70 19.59 18.61
N ASP A 290 -21.51 19.05 19.55
CA ASP A 290 -21.02 18.68 20.88
C ASP A 290 -20.14 17.42 20.84
N ILE A 291 -20.44 16.48 19.95
CA ILE A 291 -19.57 15.34 19.69
C ILE A 291 -18.25 15.81 19.08
N ILE A 292 -18.29 16.69 18.06
CA ILE A 292 -17.07 17.24 17.44
C ILE A 292 -16.17 17.90 18.51
N LYS A 293 -16.74 18.70 19.42
CA LYS A 293 -15.97 19.33 20.49
C LYS A 293 -15.25 18.32 21.39
N LYS A 294 -15.90 17.18 21.73
CA LYS A 294 -15.26 16.12 22.53
C LYS A 294 -14.00 15.57 21.85
N TYR A 295 -14.05 15.32 20.54
CA TYR A 295 -12.91 14.84 19.78
C TYR A 295 -11.81 15.89 19.63
N VAL A 296 -12.15 17.16 19.46
CA VAL A 296 -11.20 18.27 19.49
C VAL A 296 -10.53 18.39 20.86
N ASP A 297 -11.29 18.32 21.94
CA ASP A 297 -10.76 18.42 23.31
C ASP A 297 -9.88 17.21 23.67
N MET A 298 -10.21 16.00 23.19
CA MET A 298 -9.35 14.84 23.27
C MET A 298 -8.04 15.06 22.48
N ALA A 299 -8.12 15.60 21.26
CA ALA A 299 -6.93 15.90 20.47
C ALA A 299 -6.01 16.89 21.17
N VAL A 300 -6.57 17.90 21.88
CA VAL A 300 -5.78 18.80 22.74
C VAL A 300 -5.10 18.04 23.87
N THR A 301 -5.84 17.18 24.58
CA THR A 301 -5.33 16.42 25.72
C THR A 301 -4.21 15.46 25.33
N LEU A 302 -4.36 14.79 24.19
CA LEU A 302 -3.39 13.83 23.66
C LEU A 302 -2.37 14.49 22.70
N HIS A 303 -2.34 15.81 22.58
CA HIS A 303 -1.45 16.55 21.68
C HIS A 303 -1.50 16.08 20.22
N LEU A 304 -2.65 15.60 19.75
CA LEU A 304 -2.85 15.21 18.36
C LEU A 304 -2.98 16.46 17.48
N PRO A 305 -2.26 16.57 16.36
CA PRO A 305 -2.28 17.78 15.54
C PRO A 305 -3.57 17.97 14.73
N TYR A 306 -4.33 16.90 14.52
CA TYR A 306 -5.48 16.91 13.60
C TYR A 306 -6.74 16.33 14.23
N VAL A 307 -7.88 16.79 13.71
CA VAL A 307 -9.20 16.17 13.89
C VAL A 307 -9.85 15.99 12.53
N LEU A 308 -10.41 14.81 12.25
CA LEU A 308 -11.23 14.57 11.06
C LEU A 308 -12.70 14.65 11.43
N ILE A 309 -13.39 15.64 10.84
CA ILE A 309 -14.85 15.78 10.86
C ILE A 309 -15.35 15.01 9.63
N ASP A 310 -15.89 13.82 9.85
CA ASP A 310 -16.25 12.86 8.83
C ASP A 310 -17.59 13.19 8.14
N ALA A 311 -18.22 12.27 7.46
CA ALA A 311 -19.43 12.43 6.66
C ALA A 311 -20.57 13.16 7.38
N GLU A 312 -21.44 13.80 6.60
CA GLU A 312 -22.65 14.53 7.03
C GLU A 312 -22.41 15.85 7.80
N TRP A 313 -21.18 16.38 7.79
CA TRP A 313 -20.89 17.68 8.38
C TRP A 313 -21.69 18.85 7.74
N ASP A 314 -22.21 18.66 6.53
CA ASP A 314 -23.10 19.61 5.85
C ASP A 314 -24.56 19.52 6.32
N MET A 315 -24.87 18.59 7.20
CA MET A 315 -26.19 18.37 7.81
C MET A 315 -26.17 18.60 9.34
N MET A 316 -25.35 19.56 9.80
CA MET A 316 -25.22 19.82 11.22
C MET A 316 -26.54 20.20 11.89
N LYS A 317 -26.71 19.70 13.12
CA LYS A 317 -27.88 19.95 13.96
C LYS A 317 -27.79 21.29 14.69
N ASP A 318 -28.89 21.69 15.30
CA ASP A 318 -28.99 22.80 16.27
C ASP A 318 -28.51 24.18 15.75
N GLY A 319 -28.65 24.40 14.44
CA GLY A 319 -28.27 25.64 13.77
C GLY A 319 -26.77 25.91 13.73
N LYS A 320 -25.95 24.89 13.98
CA LYS A 320 -24.50 24.94 13.83
C LYS A 320 -24.06 24.68 12.40
N THR A 321 -22.86 25.11 12.07
CA THR A 321 -22.26 24.96 10.74
C THR A 321 -20.88 24.32 10.86
N ILE A 322 -20.36 23.85 9.72
CA ILE A 322 -18.98 23.34 9.69
C ILE A 322 -17.96 24.43 10.03
N GLU A 323 -18.24 25.69 9.68
CA GLU A 323 -17.37 26.82 10.05
C GLU A 323 -17.30 27.00 11.58
N ASP A 324 -18.40 26.78 12.31
CA ASP A 324 -18.37 26.78 13.79
C ASP A 324 -17.41 25.71 14.31
N ALA A 325 -17.47 24.51 13.76
CA ALA A 325 -16.63 23.37 14.15
C ALA A 325 -15.15 23.59 13.79
N VAL A 326 -14.89 24.08 12.57
CA VAL A 326 -13.54 24.46 12.12
C VAL A 326 -12.95 25.56 13.01
N ASN A 327 -13.73 26.59 13.32
CA ASN A 327 -13.30 27.69 14.20
C ASN A 327 -13.02 27.20 15.62
N TYR A 328 -13.84 26.27 16.15
CA TYR A 328 -13.58 25.66 17.45
C TYR A 328 -12.24 24.90 17.46
N ALA A 329 -12.01 24.01 16.50
CA ALA A 329 -10.75 23.26 16.37
C ALA A 329 -9.54 24.21 16.29
N LYS A 330 -9.60 25.23 15.42
CA LYS A 330 -8.55 26.24 15.26
C LYS A 330 -8.30 27.03 16.55
N SER A 331 -9.35 27.39 17.28
CA SER A 331 -9.23 28.11 18.56
C SER A 331 -8.48 27.29 19.62
N LYS A 332 -8.46 25.97 19.47
CA LYS A 332 -7.76 25.03 20.34
C LYS A 332 -6.37 24.63 19.80
N GLY A 333 -5.96 25.16 18.64
CA GLY A 333 -4.70 24.83 18.00
C GLY A 333 -4.72 23.50 17.23
N ILE A 334 -5.89 22.89 17.03
CA ILE A 334 -6.08 21.65 16.29
C ILE A 334 -6.44 21.97 14.84
N LYS A 335 -5.80 21.28 13.88
CA LYS A 335 -6.03 21.45 12.44
C LYS A 335 -7.18 20.55 12.00
N PRO A 336 -8.29 21.09 11.46
CA PRO A 336 -9.42 20.28 11.01
C PRO A 336 -9.17 19.70 9.62
N LEU A 337 -9.54 18.44 9.43
CA LEU A 337 -9.75 17.76 8.17
C LEU A 337 -11.25 17.55 7.99
N ILE A 338 -11.75 17.56 6.74
CA ILE A 338 -13.17 17.31 6.47
C ILE A 338 -13.35 16.27 5.37
N TRP A 339 -14.49 15.60 5.40
CA TRP A 339 -14.81 14.48 4.52
C TRP A 339 -15.64 14.90 3.30
N TYR A 340 -15.44 14.21 2.17
CA TYR A 340 -16.23 14.37 0.94
C TYR A 340 -16.51 13.02 0.30
N ASN A 341 -17.71 12.87 -0.28
CA ASN A 341 -17.99 11.84 -1.27
C ASN A 341 -17.35 12.22 -2.61
N SER A 342 -16.61 11.35 -3.23
CA SER A 342 -16.02 11.56 -4.57
C SER A 342 -17.08 11.78 -5.65
N SER A 343 -18.27 11.20 -5.44
CA SER A 343 -19.44 11.24 -6.33
C SER A 343 -19.20 10.57 -7.70
N VAL A 344 -18.34 9.56 -7.72
CA VAL A 344 -18.10 8.73 -8.92
C VAL A 344 -18.33 7.24 -8.68
N GLY A 345 -18.24 6.77 -7.43
CA GLY A 345 -18.56 5.39 -7.02
C GLY A 345 -19.97 5.29 -6.40
N TRP A 346 -20.03 4.96 -5.10
CA TRP A 346 -21.29 4.91 -4.37
C TRP A 346 -21.82 6.33 -4.10
N VAL A 347 -22.96 6.67 -4.68
CA VAL A 347 -23.58 8.00 -4.57
C VAL A 347 -25.01 7.91 -4.03
N ASP A 348 -25.84 7.06 -4.63
CA ASP A 348 -27.24 6.91 -4.22
C ASP A 348 -27.31 6.20 -2.86
N GLY A 349 -27.96 6.86 -1.90
CA GLY A 349 -28.02 6.40 -0.52
C GLY A 349 -26.74 6.59 0.29
N ALA A 350 -25.63 7.04 -0.31
CA ALA A 350 -24.38 7.31 0.40
C ALA A 350 -24.46 8.59 1.24
N PRO A 351 -23.60 8.73 2.28
CA PRO A 351 -23.45 9.95 3.06
C PRO A 351 -23.08 11.18 2.22
N THR A 352 -23.37 12.37 2.76
CA THR A 352 -23.05 13.69 2.17
C THR A 352 -21.80 14.31 2.83
N PRO A 353 -21.19 15.36 2.21
CA PRO A 353 -21.55 16.10 1.01
C PRO A 353 -21.23 15.38 -0.31
N LYS A 354 -22.05 15.59 -1.30
CA LYS A 354 -21.92 15.01 -2.65
C LYS A 354 -21.82 16.08 -3.72
N TYR A 355 -21.27 15.70 -4.91
CA TYR A 355 -21.19 16.52 -6.12
C TYR A 355 -20.40 17.83 -5.97
N ARG A 356 -19.53 17.93 -4.96
CA ARG A 356 -18.70 19.11 -4.74
C ARG A 356 -17.33 19.04 -5.41
N LEU A 357 -16.81 17.83 -5.69
CA LEU A 357 -15.46 17.63 -6.20
C LEU A 357 -15.39 17.04 -7.62
N ASN A 358 -16.48 16.45 -8.11
CA ASN A 358 -16.51 15.66 -9.34
C ASN A 358 -16.41 16.48 -10.65
N LYS A 359 -16.47 17.82 -10.57
CA LYS A 359 -16.24 18.73 -11.69
C LYS A 359 -15.11 19.71 -11.35
N PRO A 360 -14.21 20.03 -12.30
CA PRO A 360 -13.06 20.90 -12.03
C PRO A 360 -13.45 22.24 -11.41
N GLU A 361 -14.46 22.92 -11.95
CA GLU A 361 -14.92 24.24 -11.47
C GLU A 361 -15.53 24.19 -10.06
N TYR A 362 -16.18 23.08 -9.70
CA TYR A 362 -16.75 22.90 -8.36
C TYR A 362 -15.63 22.60 -7.37
N ARG A 363 -14.70 21.71 -7.74
CA ARG A 363 -13.55 21.32 -6.93
C ARG A 363 -12.65 22.52 -6.59
N GLU A 364 -12.29 23.33 -7.58
CA GLU A 364 -11.47 24.53 -7.33
C GLU A 364 -12.16 25.51 -6.37
N LYS A 365 -13.45 25.74 -6.55
CA LYS A 365 -14.23 26.60 -5.64
C LYS A 365 -14.31 26.04 -4.22
N GLU A 366 -14.54 24.73 -4.10
CA GLU A 366 -14.66 24.06 -2.82
C GLU A 366 -13.32 24.04 -2.07
N PHE A 367 -12.21 23.73 -2.75
CA PHE A 367 -10.89 23.71 -2.12
C PHE A 367 -10.40 25.12 -1.76
N ALA A 368 -10.71 26.13 -2.58
CA ALA A 368 -10.45 27.53 -2.21
C ALA A 368 -11.23 27.94 -0.95
N TRP A 369 -12.48 27.50 -0.82
CA TRP A 369 -13.27 27.72 0.38
C TRP A 369 -12.69 26.98 1.60
N CYS A 370 -12.26 25.72 1.44
CA CYS A 370 -11.57 24.96 2.52
C CYS A 370 -10.34 25.71 3.02
N GLU A 371 -9.48 26.19 2.13
CA GLU A 371 -8.30 26.98 2.49
C GLU A 371 -8.70 28.27 3.20
N GLN A 372 -9.69 29.00 2.71
CA GLN A 372 -10.18 30.25 3.29
C GLN A 372 -10.66 30.08 4.72
N ILE A 373 -11.42 29.03 5.04
CA ILE A 373 -11.93 28.79 6.40
C ILE A 373 -10.88 28.15 7.32
N GLY A 374 -9.78 27.62 6.75
CA GLY A 374 -8.64 27.05 7.46
C GLY A 374 -8.73 25.53 7.70
N VAL A 375 -9.37 24.80 6.79
CA VAL A 375 -9.29 23.34 6.70
C VAL A 375 -7.88 22.97 6.24
N ALA A 376 -7.27 21.98 6.90
CA ALA A 376 -5.90 21.54 6.61
C ALA A 376 -5.82 20.38 5.61
N GLY A 377 -6.93 19.71 5.33
CA GLY A 377 -6.96 18.60 4.39
C GLY A 377 -8.34 17.96 4.26
N VAL A 378 -8.41 17.00 3.36
CA VAL A 378 -9.67 16.35 2.98
C VAL A 378 -9.52 14.83 2.97
N LYS A 379 -10.52 14.12 3.51
CA LYS A 379 -10.78 12.70 3.25
C LYS A 379 -11.79 12.62 2.12
N ILE A 380 -11.48 11.86 1.08
CA ILE A 380 -12.36 11.73 -0.10
C ILE A 380 -12.66 10.25 -0.30
N ASP A 381 -13.95 9.90 -0.35
CA ASP A 381 -14.43 8.53 -0.23
C ASP A 381 -15.25 8.06 -1.43
N PHE A 382 -15.39 6.72 -1.59
CA PHE A 382 -16.26 6.04 -2.53
C PHE A 382 -15.90 6.26 -4.00
N PHE A 383 -14.72 5.84 -4.40
CA PHE A 383 -14.28 5.84 -5.79
C PHE A 383 -14.79 4.60 -6.57
N SER A 384 -14.58 4.57 -7.89
CA SER A 384 -15.14 3.56 -8.79
C SER A 384 -14.08 2.70 -9.48
N GLY A 385 -13.21 2.07 -8.69
CA GLY A 385 -12.19 1.14 -9.19
C GLY A 385 -10.98 1.83 -9.83
N ASP A 386 -10.30 1.12 -10.72
CA ASP A 386 -8.96 1.44 -11.20
C ASP A 386 -8.90 1.86 -12.68
N ASN A 387 -10.06 2.15 -13.29
CA ASN A 387 -10.12 2.59 -14.68
C ASN A 387 -9.44 3.96 -14.90
N GLN A 388 -9.07 4.25 -16.14
CA GLN A 388 -8.39 5.50 -16.52
C GLN A 388 -9.08 6.75 -15.97
N LYS A 389 -10.40 6.83 -16.12
CA LYS A 389 -11.16 8.01 -15.67
C LYS A 389 -11.02 8.25 -14.17
N ASN A 390 -11.04 7.18 -13.38
CA ASN A 390 -10.86 7.27 -11.94
C ASN A 390 -9.41 7.61 -11.56
N MET A 391 -8.41 7.04 -12.24
CA MET A 391 -7.01 7.38 -12.03
C MET A 391 -6.73 8.86 -12.35
N ASP A 392 -7.22 9.35 -13.48
CA ASP A 392 -7.11 10.76 -13.85
C ASP A 392 -7.78 11.67 -12.81
N TYR A 393 -8.95 11.27 -12.30
CA TYR A 393 -9.67 12.03 -11.28
C TYR A 393 -8.92 12.07 -9.94
N CYS A 394 -8.33 10.95 -9.50
CA CYS A 394 -7.49 10.93 -8.29
C CYS A 394 -6.30 11.90 -8.42
N ILE A 395 -5.61 11.88 -9.57
CA ILE A 395 -4.49 12.80 -9.83
C ILE A 395 -4.97 14.26 -9.86
N ASP A 396 -6.10 14.53 -10.52
CA ASP A 396 -6.70 15.87 -10.54
C ASP A 396 -7.03 16.38 -9.13
N LEU A 397 -7.55 15.53 -8.27
CA LEU A 397 -7.82 15.86 -6.86
C LEU A 397 -6.53 16.21 -6.12
N LEU A 398 -5.47 15.41 -6.28
CA LEU A 398 -4.17 15.67 -5.64
C LEU A 398 -3.55 17.00 -6.09
N GLU A 399 -3.57 17.26 -7.40
CA GLU A 399 -3.03 18.50 -7.97
C GLU A 399 -3.86 19.73 -7.55
N SER A 400 -5.18 19.61 -7.52
CA SER A 400 -6.07 20.69 -7.08
C SER A 400 -5.90 20.96 -5.58
N ALA A 401 -5.92 19.92 -4.74
CA ALA A 401 -5.70 20.03 -3.30
C ALA A 401 -4.35 20.67 -2.98
N ALA A 402 -3.29 20.31 -3.72
CA ALA A 402 -1.96 20.91 -3.52
C ALA A 402 -1.91 22.42 -3.81
N ARG A 403 -2.69 22.91 -4.79
CA ARG A 403 -2.80 24.36 -5.06
C ARG A 403 -3.43 25.13 -3.91
N HIS A 404 -4.24 24.46 -3.11
CA HIS A 404 -4.97 25.03 -1.96
C HIS A 404 -4.41 24.56 -0.61
N HIS A 405 -3.18 24.05 -0.58
CA HIS A 405 -2.47 23.60 0.63
C HIS A 405 -3.27 22.57 1.46
N LEU A 406 -3.97 21.65 0.79
CA LEU A 406 -4.78 20.62 1.43
C LEU A 406 -4.08 19.25 1.38
N LEU A 407 -3.96 18.61 2.54
CA LEU A 407 -3.60 17.21 2.68
C LEU A 407 -4.76 16.34 2.15
N VAL A 408 -4.43 15.17 1.62
CA VAL A 408 -5.43 14.24 1.05
C VAL A 408 -5.30 12.86 1.68
N ASN A 409 -6.45 12.29 2.02
CA ASN A 409 -6.62 10.88 2.38
C ASN A 409 -7.73 10.30 1.51
N PHE A 410 -7.44 9.24 0.74
CA PHE A 410 -8.44 8.53 -0.06
C PHE A 410 -9.01 7.33 0.69
N HIS A 411 -10.35 7.18 0.66
CA HIS A 411 -11.09 6.04 1.19
C HIS A 411 -11.99 5.45 0.12
N GLY A 412 -12.47 4.21 0.31
CA GLY A 412 -13.23 3.49 -0.71
C GLY A 412 -12.51 3.57 -2.07
N ALA A 413 -11.20 3.40 -2.11
CA ALA A 413 -10.34 3.90 -3.15
C ALA A 413 -9.28 2.88 -3.60
N THR A 414 -8.58 3.26 -4.65
CA THR A 414 -7.39 2.54 -5.13
C THR A 414 -6.22 2.55 -4.14
N ILE A 415 -5.24 1.67 -4.35
CA ILE A 415 -3.96 1.64 -3.62
C ILE A 415 -3.01 2.77 -4.10
N PRO A 416 -1.98 3.17 -3.30
CA PRO A 416 -1.22 4.41 -3.55
C PRO A 416 -0.31 4.40 -4.78
N ARG A 417 0.20 3.27 -5.24
CA ARG A 417 1.06 3.09 -6.45
C ARG A 417 2.21 4.10 -6.62
N GLY A 418 2.80 4.57 -5.51
CA GLY A 418 3.92 5.50 -5.53
C GLY A 418 3.55 6.99 -5.63
N TRP A 419 2.28 7.34 -5.71
CA TRP A 419 1.82 8.73 -5.73
C TRP A 419 2.27 9.54 -4.51
N GLN A 420 2.49 8.89 -3.36
CA GLN A 420 3.03 9.54 -2.16
C GLN A 420 4.43 10.17 -2.36
N ARG A 421 5.20 9.75 -3.39
CA ARG A 421 6.43 10.43 -3.82
C ARG A 421 6.14 11.60 -4.76
N THR A 422 5.29 11.37 -5.76
CA THR A 422 5.00 12.34 -6.82
C THR A 422 4.11 13.48 -6.34
N TYR A 423 3.16 13.16 -5.48
CA TYR A 423 2.18 14.06 -4.86
C TYR A 423 2.20 13.86 -3.33
N PRO A 424 3.21 14.39 -2.62
CA PRO A 424 3.38 14.12 -1.18
C PRO A 424 2.27 14.69 -0.29
N ASN A 425 1.32 15.44 -0.80
CA ASN A 425 0.08 15.78 -0.11
C ASN A 425 -0.91 14.59 -0.04
N LEU A 426 -0.69 13.50 -0.79
CA LEU A 426 -1.33 12.22 -0.53
C LEU A 426 -0.68 11.59 0.71
N MET A 427 -1.32 11.81 1.86
CA MET A 427 -0.79 11.39 3.15
C MET A 427 -1.12 9.95 3.48
N SER A 428 -2.27 9.48 3.03
CA SER A 428 -2.74 8.10 3.24
C SER A 428 -3.77 7.70 2.21
N THR A 429 -3.96 6.41 2.10
CA THR A 429 -5.02 5.78 1.28
C THR A 429 -5.51 4.56 2.05
N GLU A 430 -6.82 4.39 2.16
CA GLU A 430 -7.38 3.18 2.75
C GLU A 430 -6.96 1.95 1.91
N GLY A 431 -7.65 1.64 0.84
CA GLY A 431 -7.35 0.50 -0.01
C GLY A 431 -7.03 -0.77 0.77
N VAL A 432 -7.74 -1.01 1.86
CA VAL A 432 -7.52 -2.09 2.81
C VAL A 432 -8.83 -2.41 3.55
N TYR A 433 -9.02 -3.66 3.92
CA TYR A 433 -10.08 -4.06 4.82
C TYR A 433 -9.66 -3.69 6.26
N GLY A 434 -10.08 -2.49 6.71
CA GLY A 434 -9.59 -1.83 7.93
C GLY A 434 -10.46 -2.06 9.16
N ALA A 435 -10.05 -1.46 10.30
CA ALA A 435 -10.73 -1.65 11.58
C ALA A 435 -12.14 -1.06 11.64
N GLU A 436 -12.52 -0.14 10.75
CA GLU A 436 -13.90 0.37 10.69
C GLU A 436 -14.94 -0.75 10.45
N TRP A 437 -14.53 -1.85 9.83
CA TRP A 437 -15.37 -3.02 9.58
C TRP A 437 -15.74 -3.81 10.83
N TYR A 438 -15.11 -3.56 11.99
CA TYR A 438 -15.63 -4.05 13.29
C TYR A 438 -17.07 -3.56 13.56
N ASN A 439 -17.48 -2.43 12.98
CA ASN A 439 -18.84 -1.93 13.11
C ASN A 439 -19.86 -2.71 12.27
N ASN A 440 -19.44 -3.22 11.12
CA ASN A 440 -20.39 -3.62 10.08
C ASN A 440 -20.42 -5.13 9.83
N VAL A 441 -19.32 -5.86 10.08
CA VAL A 441 -19.16 -7.24 9.62
C VAL A 441 -18.51 -8.14 10.68
N PRO A 442 -19.27 -9.01 11.34
CA PRO A 442 -18.72 -9.95 12.33
C PRO A 442 -17.58 -10.83 11.80
N THR A 443 -17.64 -11.23 10.52
CA THR A 443 -16.56 -12.04 9.89
C THR A 443 -15.24 -11.31 9.77
N PHE A 444 -15.22 -9.98 9.81
CA PHE A 444 -14.00 -9.21 9.93
C PHE A 444 -13.35 -9.45 11.30
N THR A 445 -14.12 -9.33 12.37
CA THR A 445 -13.67 -9.60 13.74
C THR A 445 -12.99 -10.96 13.85
N ASP A 446 -13.62 -12.02 13.36
CA ASP A 446 -13.10 -13.40 13.46
C ASP A 446 -11.75 -13.60 12.78
N LYS A 447 -11.40 -12.78 11.77
CA LYS A 447 -10.19 -12.89 10.97
C LYS A 447 -9.18 -11.78 11.23
N ALA A 448 -9.53 -10.78 12.02
CA ALA A 448 -8.76 -9.55 12.16
C ALA A 448 -7.31 -9.80 12.60
N ALA A 449 -7.06 -10.65 13.59
CA ALA A 449 -5.69 -10.90 14.08
C ALA A 449 -4.78 -11.48 12.99
N CYS A 450 -5.25 -12.50 12.26
CA CYS A 450 -4.51 -13.09 11.13
C CYS A 450 -4.33 -12.07 9.99
N HIS A 451 -5.38 -11.33 9.67
CA HIS A 451 -5.33 -10.27 8.66
C HIS A 451 -4.33 -9.18 9.03
N ASN A 452 -4.37 -8.70 10.28
CA ASN A 452 -3.44 -7.70 10.78
C ASN A 452 -1.99 -8.16 10.65
N ALA A 453 -1.70 -9.43 10.96
CA ALA A 453 -0.36 -10.01 10.81
C ALA A 453 0.03 -10.30 9.34
N THR A 454 -0.88 -10.12 8.37
CA THR A 454 -0.60 -10.27 6.93
C THR A 454 -0.29 -8.94 6.25
N LEU A 455 -0.94 -7.85 6.68
CA LEU A 455 -0.85 -6.54 6.04
C LEU A 455 0.56 -5.95 5.96
N PRO A 456 1.46 -6.11 6.96
CA PRO A 456 2.84 -5.62 6.87
C PRO A 456 3.67 -6.26 5.76
N PHE A 457 3.27 -7.44 5.28
CA PHE A 457 3.93 -8.18 4.19
C PHE A 457 3.26 -7.99 2.83
N THR A 458 2.08 -7.38 2.80
CA THR A 458 1.26 -7.19 1.59
C THR A 458 0.95 -5.72 1.38
N ARG A 459 -0.25 -5.28 1.75
CA ARG A 459 -0.78 -3.94 1.46
C ARG A 459 0.12 -2.79 1.96
N ASN A 460 0.68 -2.88 3.16
CA ASN A 460 1.50 -1.80 3.72
C ASN A 460 2.95 -1.78 3.17
N VAL A 461 3.36 -2.80 2.42
CA VAL A 461 4.64 -2.77 1.70
C VAL A 461 4.65 -1.70 0.62
N ILE A 462 3.54 -1.50 -0.08
CA ILE A 462 3.45 -0.68 -1.29
C ILE A 462 3.18 0.81 -1.03
N GLY A 463 2.93 1.19 0.21
CA GLY A 463 2.73 2.60 0.59
C GLY A 463 1.78 2.79 1.76
N PRO A 464 1.48 4.05 2.11
CA PRO A 464 0.69 4.41 3.28
C PRO A 464 -0.67 3.73 3.29
N MET A 465 -1.13 3.36 4.48
CA MET A 465 -2.36 2.60 4.68
C MET A 465 -3.15 3.17 5.85
N ASP A 466 -4.34 3.70 5.55
CA ASP A 466 -5.26 4.18 6.58
C ASP A 466 -6.15 3.03 7.06
N TYR A 467 -5.58 2.19 7.92
CA TYR A 467 -6.25 1.06 8.54
C TYR A 467 -7.22 1.49 9.65
N THR A 468 -7.13 2.73 10.13
CA THR A 468 -7.86 3.26 11.30
C THR A 468 -7.63 2.45 12.58
N PRO A 469 -6.37 2.30 13.05
CA PRO A 469 -6.01 1.40 14.14
C PRO A 469 -6.35 1.94 15.52
N CYS A 470 -6.04 1.11 16.54
CA CYS A 470 -5.99 1.48 17.95
C CYS A 470 -7.37 1.60 18.61
N THR A 471 -8.18 0.56 18.51
CA THR A 471 -9.47 0.45 19.21
C THR A 471 -9.31 -0.29 20.53
N PHE A 472 -9.65 0.35 21.65
CA PHE A 472 -9.61 -0.24 22.99
C PHE A 472 -11.00 -0.58 23.53
N SER A 473 -12.04 -0.10 22.87
CA SER A 473 -13.43 -0.41 23.22
C SER A 473 -14.12 -1.16 22.09
N ASP A 474 -15.19 -1.85 22.44
CA ASP A 474 -16.09 -2.43 21.47
C ASP A 474 -17.06 -1.38 20.96
N SER A 475 -17.45 -1.45 19.69
CA SER A 475 -18.51 -0.66 19.10
C SER A 475 -19.74 -1.56 18.84
N GLN A 476 -20.06 -1.84 17.56
CA GLN A 476 -21.21 -2.68 17.21
C GLN A 476 -20.89 -4.18 17.30
N HIS A 477 -19.63 -4.54 17.07
CA HIS A 477 -19.12 -5.90 17.22
C HIS A 477 -17.85 -5.89 18.06
N PRO A 478 -17.72 -6.81 19.03
CA PRO A 478 -16.51 -6.90 19.83
C PRO A 478 -15.30 -7.30 18.95
N HIS A 479 -14.17 -6.65 19.17
CA HIS A 479 -12.91 -7.10 18.60
C HIS A 479 -12.29 -8.21 19.46
N ILE A 480 -11.42 -9.03 18.85
CA ILE A 480 -10.84 -10.21 19.50
C ILE A 480 -9.38 -10.05 19.87
N THR A 481 -8.77 -8.97 19.46
CA THR A 481 -7.39 -8.60 19.73
C THR A 481 -7.22 -7.98 21.11
N THR A 482 -6.01 -8.02 21.65
CA THR A 482 -5.71 -7.38 22.94
C THR A 482 -5.45 -5.89 22.77
N ASN A 483 -5.46 -5.13 23.87
CA ASN A 483 -5.11 -3.72 23.85
C ASN A 483 -3.66 -3.47 23.35
N ALA A 484 -2.73 -4.35 23.71
CA ALA A 484 -1.34 -4.22 23.25
C ALA A 484 -1.21 -4.55 21.76
N HIS A 485 -2.04 -5.45 21.22
CA HIS A 485 -2.15 -5.69 19.77
C HIS A 485 -2.62 -4.40 19.06
N GLU A 486 -3.73 -3.82 19.52
CA GLU A 486 -4.28 -2.60 18.92
C GLU A 486 -3.28 -1.42 18.98
N LEU A 487 -2.57 -1.27 20.10
CA LEU A 487 -1.52 -0.26 20.21
C LEU A 487 -0.37 -0.52 19.22
N ALA A 488 0.05 -1.78 19.07
CA ALA A 488 1.15 -2.17 18.19
C ALA A 488 0.87 -1.84 16.72
N LEU A 489 -0.40 -1.87 16.28
CA LEU A 489 -0.78 -1.51 14.91
C LEU A 489 -0.36 -0.08 14.55
N THR A 490 -0.35 0.85 15.52
CA THR A 490 0.07 2.23 15.30
C THR A 490 1.54 2.37 14.90
N ILE A 491 2.36 1.38 15.24
CA ILE A 491 3.79 1.31 14.89
C ILE A 491 4.00 0.43 13.65
N LEU A 492 3.28 -0.69 13.55
CA LEU A 492 3.44 -1.65 12.46
C LEU A 492 2.97 -1.09 11.12
N TYR A 493 1.94 -0.25 11.12
CA TYR A 493 1.38 0.34 9.91
C TYR A 493 1.94 1.73 9.63
N GLU A 494 2.38 1.95 8.40
CA GLU A 494 2.85 3.25 7.95
C GLU A 494 1.67 4.02 7.37
N SER A 495 1.47 5.25 7.86
CA SER A 495 0.49 6.20 7.36
C SER A 495 0.93 7.64 7.70
N GLY A 496 0.91 8.53 6.73
CA GLY A 496 1.23 9.94 6.95
C GLY A 496 0.13 10.70 7.70
N LEU A 497 -1.12 10.24 7.61
CA LEU A 497 -2.24 10.61 8.47
C LEU A 497 -2.77 9.34 9.12
N GLN A 498 -2.48 9.13 10.39
CA GLN A 498 -2.92 7.95 11.12
C GLN A 498 -4.17 8.30 11.94
N HIS A 499 -5.33 7.81 11.50
CA HIS A 499 -6.60 8.04 12.17
C HIS A 499 -6.78 7.05 13.32
N LEU A 500 -6.95 7.57 14.53
CA LEU A 500 -7.30 6.79 15.71
C LEU A 500 -8.82 6.60 15.78
N ALA A 501 -9.26 5.35 15.75
CA ALA A 501 -10.67 5.02 15.49
C ALA A 501 -11.60 5.16 16.69
N ASP A 502 -11.09 5.05 17.92
CA ASP A 502 -11.92 4.91 19.12
C ASP A 502 -12.48 6.24 19.64
N LYS A 503 -13.37 6.16 20.61
CA LYS A 503 -14.03 7.31 21.23
C LYS A 503 -13.14 7.99 22.29
N PRO A 504 -13.36 9.30 22.54
CA PRO A 504 -12.60 10.06 23.53
C PRO A 504 -12.57 9.43 24.91
N GLU A 505 -13.70 8.94 25.37
CA GLU A 505 -13.84 8.31 26.68
C GLU A 505 -12.94 7.05 26.81
N SER A 506 -12.79 6.29 25.74
CA SER A 506 -11.94 5.11 25.72
C SER A 506 -10.46 5.44 25.83
N TYR A 507 -9.98 6.42 25.06
CA TYR A 507 -8.57 6.84 25.11
C TYR A 507 -8.23 7.51 26.44
N LEU A 508 -9.09 8.38 26.96
CA LEU A 508 -8.86 9.12 28.20
C LEU A 508 -8.99 8.23 29.45
N ALA A 509 -9.61 7.05 29.34
CA ALA A 509 -9.66 6.05 30.40
C ALA A 509 -8.43 5.13 30.43
N GLN A 510 -7.54 5.19 29.43
CA GLN A 510 -6.32 4.40 29.42
C GLN A 510 -5.33 4.86 30.50
N PRO A 511 -4.39 3.99 30.94
CA PRO A 511 -3.29 4.39 31.81
C PRO A 511 -2.54 5.62 31.29
N THR A 512 -2.01 6.43 32.20
CA THR A 512 -1.28 7.66 31.86
C THR A 512 -0.14 7.40 30.88
N GLU A 513 0.54 6.28 31.02
CA GLU A 513 1.64 5.86 30.16
C GLU A 513 1.18 5.61 28.70
N VAL A 514 -0.01 5.01 28.53
CA VAL A 514 -0.62 4.82 27.20
C VAL A 514 -1.03 6.16 26.59
N GLN A 515 -1.64 7.06 27.36
CA GLN A 515 -1.97 8.40 26.90
C GLN A 515 -0.71 9.20 26.52
N GLN A 516 0.38 9.08 27.30
CA GLN A 516 1.67 9.69 26.97
C GLN A 516 2.28 9.09 25.70
N PHE A 517 2.19 7.78 25.52
CA PHE A 517 2.62 7.14 24.29
C PHE A 517 1.87 7.71 23.07
N LEU A 518 0.54 7.78 23.12
CA LEU A 518 -0.29 8.32 22.04
C LEU A 518 0.04 9.79 21.76
N SER A 519 0.35 10.58 22.80
CA SER A 519 0.72 12.00 22.67
C SER A 519 2.06 12.23 21.96
N HIS A 520 2.91 11.21 21.88
CA HIS A 520 4.23 11.24 21.24
C HIS A 520 4.36 10.27 20.08
N LEU A 521 3.24 9.72 19.61
CA LEU A 521 3.21 8.74 18.52
C LEU A 521 3.70 9.37 17.21
N PRO A 522 4.80 8.87 16.62
CA PRO A 522 5.27 9.36 15.34
C PRO A 522 4.36 8.91 14.19
N SER A 523 4.27 9.74 13.17
CA SER A 523 3.62 9.40 11.88
C SER A 523 4.61 9.32 10.72
N VAL A 524 5.91 9.47 11.01
CA VAL A 524 7.01 9.34 10.04
C VAL A 524 8.18 8.61 10.66
N TRP A 525 8.96 7.94 9.81
CA TRP A 525 10.01 7.05 10.26
C TRP A 525 11.31 7.31 9.51
N ASP A 526 12.39 7.56 10.25
CA ASP A 526 13.73 7.68 9.68
C ASP A 526 14.23 6.32 9.15
N GLU A 527 13.82 5.24 9.80
CA GLU A 527 14.25 3.88 9.48
C GLU A 527 13.19 2.86 9.92
N THR A 528 13.01 1.83 9.11
CA THR A 528 12.21 0.64 9.45
C THR A 528 13.09 -0.61 9.31
N ARG A 529 13.08 -1.48 10.32
CA ARG A 529 13.73 -2.79 10.31
C ARG A 529 12.72 -3.89 10.60
N PHE A 530 12.67 -4.86 9.73
CA PHE A 530 11.99 -6.11 9.97
C PHE A 530 12.87 -6.96 10.91
N ILE A 531 12.28 -7.47 11.97
CA ILE A 531 12.97 -8.31 12.98
C ILE A 531 12.67 -9.78 12.70
N ASP A 532 11.39 -10.16 12.77
CA ASP A 532 10.92 -11.52 12.49
C ASP A 532 9.43 -11.51 12.13
N GLY A 533 8.95 -12.59 11.50
CA GLY A 533 7.55 -12.74 11.18
C GLY A 533 7.28 -13.67 10.00
N TYR A 534 6.00 -13.98 9.84
CA TYR A 534 5.48 -14.71 8.70
C TYR A 534 4.02 -14.30 8.46
N PRO A 535 3.61 -14.03 7.22
CA PRO A 535 2.28 -13.52 6.92
C PRO A 535 1.16 -14.34 7.54
N GLY A 536 0.27 -13.68 8.28
CA GLY A 536 -0.86 -14.28 8.98
C GLY A 536 -0.53 -14.96 10.31
N ARG A 537 0.75 -15.11 10.65
CA ARG A 537 1.17 -15.76 11.90
C ARG A 537 1.60 -14.76 12.97
N PHE A 538 2.57 -13.95 12.67
CA PHE A 538 3.07 -12.89 13.55
C PHE A 538 3.96 -11.94 12.75
N VAL A 539 4.21 -10.77 13.32
CA VAL A 539 5.19 -9.81 12.80
C VAL A 539 5.82 -9.02 13.94
N ILE A 540 7.13 -8.81 13.87
CA ILE A 540 7.88 -7.93 14.76
C ILE A 540 8.72 -6.97 13.92
N MET A 541 8.57 -5.67 14.15
CA MET A 541 9.34 -4.63 13.48
C MET A 541 9.87 -3.60 14.46
N ALA A 542 10.98 -2.98 14.10
CA ALA A 542 11.54 -1.82 14.79
C ALA A 542 11.52 -0.61 13.86
N ARG A 543 11.04 0.53 14.35
CA ARG A 543 11.02 1.80 13.61
C ARG A 543 11.70 2.89 14.43
N ARG A 544 12.47 3.74 13.76
CA ARG A 544 13.19 4.85 14.41
C ARG A 544 12.59 6.19 14.00
N CYS A 545 12.40 7.05 15.01
CA CYS A 545 12.10 8.46 14.82
C CYS A 545 13.03 9.28 15.71
N GLY A 546 13.91 10.07 15.12
CA GLY A 546 14.98 10.76 15.84
C GLY A 546 15.91 9.77 16.55
N ASN A 547 16.02 9.92 17.87
CA ASN A 547 16.85 9.06 18.71
C ASN A 547 16.10 7.89 19.34
N ARG A 548 14.77 7.80 19.15
CA ARG A 548 13.93 6.76 19.73
C ARG A 548 13.71 5.62 18.76
N TRP A 549 13.73 4.40 19.30
CA TRP A 549 13.27 3.22 18.60
C TRP A 549 11.93 2.75 19.17
N TYR A 550 11.04 2.40 18.30
CA TYR A 550 9.74 1.81 18.59
C TYR A 550 9.76 0.39 18.04
N VAL A 551 9.79 -0.60 18.94
CA VAL A 551 9.70 -2.02 18.58
C VAL A 551 8.29 -2.48 18.85
N ALA A 552 7.64 -3.03 17.86
CA ALA A 552 6.26 -3.51 18.01
C ALA A 552 6.09 -4.86 17.33
N GLY A 553 5.20 -5.66 17.88
CA GLY A 553 4.84 -6.95 17.30
C GLY A 553 3.42 -7.35 17.66
N ILE A 554 2.85 -8.20 16.81
CA ILE A 554 1.53 -8.80 17.00
C ILE A 554 1.55 -10.29 16.69
N ASN A 555 0.69 -11.01 17.39
CA ASN A 555 0.38 -12.42 17.16
C ASN A 555 -0.95 -12.55 16.39
N GLY A 556 -0.91 -13.13 15.21
CA GLY A 556 -2.08 -13.41 14.38
C GLY A 556 -2.79 -14.73 14.70
N LEU A 557 -2.25 -15.52 15.66
CA LEU A 557 -2.74 -16.86 15.98
C LEU A 557 -3.60 -16.88 17.27
N ASP A 558 -4.43 -17.90 17.37
CA ASP A 558 -5.27 -18.18 18.55
C ASP A 558 -4.50 -18.90 19.67
N THR A 559 -3.20 -19.06 19.53
CA THR A 559 -2.31 -19.72 20.49
C THR A 559 -1.19 -18.78 20.93
N PRO A 560 -0.71 -18.88 22.18
CA PRO A 560 0.42 -18.09 22.64
C PRO A 560 1.70 -18.47 21.90
N GLN A 561 2.68 -17.57 21.88
CA GLN A 561 4.00 -17.79 21.29
C GLN A 561 5.10 -17.14 22.12
N ASP A 562 6.21 -17.86 22.27
CA ASP A 562 7.45 -17.31 22.84
C ASP A 562 8.44 -17.05 21.72
N LEU A 563 8.89 -15.81 21.55
CA LEU A 563 9.74 -15.41 20.44
C LEU A 563 10.94 -14.58 20.93
N SER A 564 12.08 -14.78 20.28
CA SER A 564 13.26 -13.93 20.47
C SER A 564 13.11 -12.63 19.67
N VAL A 565 13.59 -11.54 20.26
CA VAL A 565 13.56 -10.20 19.65
C VAL A 565 14.99 -9.63 19.61
N PRO A 566 15.82 -10.01 18.61
CA PRO A 566 17.20 -9.58 18.52
C PRO A 566 17.31 -8.11 18.13
N LEU A 567 17.81 -7.28 19.03
CA LEU A 567 17.90 -5.81 18.88
C LEU A 567 19.33 -5.28 19.00
N ASP A 568 20.36 -6.08 18.69
CA ASP A 568 21.79 -5.74 18.81
C ASP A 568 22.16 -4.44 18.06
N PHE A 569 21.44 -4.11 17.02
CA PHE A 569 21.63 -2.91 16.20
C PHE A 569 21.24 -1.61 16.91
N ILE A 570 20.46 -1.66 17.98
CA ILE A 570 20.03 -0.46 18.72
C ILE A 570 21.17 0.09 19.61
N GLY A 571 22.13 -0.76 19.96
CA GLY A 571 23.23 -0.40 20.84
C GLY A 571 22.80 -0.25 22.32
N LYS A 572 23.69 0.28 23.15
CA LYS A 572 23.38 0.50 24.57
C LYS A 572 22.44 1.67 24.73
N LYS A 573 21.27 1.42 25.29
CA LYS A 573 20.21 2.41 25.60
C LYS A 573 19.94 2.42 27.10
N GLN A 574 19.38 3.53 27.59
CA GLN A 574 19.29 3.79 29.04
C GLN A 574 17.91 3.49 29.63
N SER A 575 16.87 3.46 28.81
CA SER A 575 15.50 3.28 29.27
C SER A 575 14.63 2.61 28.22
N VAL A 576 13.76 1.73 28.65
CA VAL A 576 12.75 1.06 27.82
C VAL A 576 11.40 1.12 28.52
N SER A 577 10.43 1.72 27.87
CA SER A 577 9.02 1.62 28.28
C SER A 577 8.37 0.47 27.51
N THR A 578 7.79 -0.49 28.22
CA THR A 578 7.15 -1.67 27.65
C THR A 578 5.64 -1.62 27.88
N PHE A 579 4.88 -1.89 26.81
CA PHE A 579 3.42 -2.05 26.79
C PHE A 579 3.15 -3.44 26.24
N GLU A 580 2.78 -4.35 27.11
CA GLU A 580 2.65 -5.78 26.80
C GLU A 580 1.28 -6.28 27.25
N ASP A 581 0.90 -7.45 26.74
CA ASP A 581 -0.27 -8.17 27.22
C ASP A 581 -0.11 -8.63 28.66
N SER A 582 -1.23 -8.82 29.35
CA SER A 582 -1.29 -9.44 30.66
C SER A 582 -2.42 -10.48 30.72
N GLU A 583 -2.20 -11.58 31.40
CA GLU A 583 -3.21 -12.61 31.60
C GLU A 583 -4.41 -12.12 32.45
N ASN A 584 -4.17 -11.19 33.36
CA ASN A 584 -5.14 -10.82 34.41
C ASN A 584 -5.50 -9.33 34.41
N ALA A 585 -4.99 -8.54 33.43
CA ALA A 585 -5.23 -7.12 33.33
C ALA A 585 -5.21 -6.67 31.86
N PRO A 586 -5.81 -5.52 31.53
CA PRO A 586 -5.74 -4.96 30.17
C PRO A 586 -4.31 -4.66 29.67
N TRP A 587 -3.38 -4.45 30.59
CA TRP A 587 -2.00 -4.03 30.33
C TRP A 587 -0.98 -4.62 31.31
N ASN A 588 0.22 -4.90 30.81
CA ASN A 588 1.46 -5.04 31.59
C ASN A 588 2.41 -3.90 31.13
N ILE A 589 2.45 -2.81 31.89
CA ILE A 589 3.26 -1.62 31.58
C ILE A 589 4.43 -1.54 32.56
N GLN A 590 5.66 -1.43 32.03
CA GLN A 590 6.86 -1.34 32.86
C GLN A 590 7.88 -0.36 32.24
N THR A 591 8.72 0.22 33.08
CA THR A 591 9.95 0.90 32.67
C THR A 591 11.15 0.06 33.11
N ARG A 592 11.99 -0.33 32.15
CA ARG A 592 13.15 -1.20 32.35
C ARG A 592 14.46 -0.48 32.00
N LYS A 593 15.56 -0.89 32.61
CA LYS A 593 16.92 -0.40 32.29
C LYS A 593 17.59 -1.20 31.17
N GLU A 594 17.06 -2.38 30.88
CA GLU A 594 17.59 -3.30 29.87
C GLU A 594 16.52 -3.56 28.81
N VAL A 595 16.96 -3.63 27.57
CA VAL A 595 16.11 -3.97 26.42
C VAL A 595 15.74 -5.44 26.50
N PRO A 596 14.46 -5.82 26.53
CA PRO A 596 14.05 -7.21 26.48
C PRO A 596 14.57 -7.90 25.21
N GLN A 597 14.87 -9.18 25.30
CA GLN A 597 15.35 -10.00 24.18
C GLN A 597 14.36 -11.08 23.77
N GLU A 598 13.27 -11.21 24.52
CA GLU A 598 12.23 -12.20 24.33
C GLU A 598 10.86 -11.59 24.63
N ILE A 599 9.83 -12.10 23.97
CA ILE A 599 8.43 -11.74 24.20
C ILE A 599 7.58 -13.00 24.32
N HIS A 600 6.68 -13.00 25.30
CA HIS A 600 5.58 -13.94 25.39
C HIS A 600 4.30 -13.31 24.83
N PHE A 601 3.89 -13.70 23.65
CA PHE A 601 2.63 -13.26 23.09
C PHE A 601 1.45 -14.06 23.66
N GLN A 602 0.43 -13.37 24.11
CA GLN A 602 -0.89 -13.97 24.31
C GLN A 602 -1.53 -14.34 22.96
N PRO A 603 -2.55 -15.21 22.94
CA PRO A 603 -3.36 -15.43 21.74
C PRO A 603 -3.89 -14.10 21.20
N ARG A 604 -3.67 -13.80 19.91
CA ARG A 604 -4.06 -12.55 19.25
C ARG A 604 -3.53 -11.29 19.94
N GLY A 605 -2.42 -11.45 20.67
CA GLY A 605 -1.82 -10.41 21.49
C GLY A 605 -0.81 -9.55 20.75
N GLY A 606 -0.19 -8.61 21.50
CA GLY A 606 0.81 -7.71 20.96
C GLY A 606 1.72 -7.10 22.01
N PHE A 607 2.68 -6.31 21.54
CA PHE A 607 3.52 -5.48 22.41
C PHE A 607 4.04 -4.25 21.70
N VAL A 608 4.39 -3.25 22.50
CA VAL A 608 5.18 -2.08 22.06
C VAL A 608 6.27 -1.81 23.08
N TRP A 609 7.51 -1.64 22.61
CA TRP A 609 8.65 -1.18 23.40
C TRP A 609 9.17 0.14 22.84
N VAL A 610 9.25 1.16 23.67
CA VAL A 610 9.85 2.46 23.33
C VAL A 610 11.22 2.53 23.99
N ILE A 611 12.27 2.63 23.17
CA ILE A 611 13.67 2.54 23.57
C ILE A 611 14.35 3.89 23.35
N GLU A 612 14.86 4.51 24.44
CA GLU A 612 15.48 5.85 24.44
C GLU A 612 17.00 5.81 24.60
#